data_af8563628bfc961ccf6f7c7858053614
#
_entry.id   af8563628bfc961ccf6f7c7858053614
#
_cell.length_a   1.000
_cell.length_b   1.000
_cell.length_c   1.000
_cell.angle_alpha   90.00
_cell.angle_beta   90.00
_cell.angle_gamma   90.00
#
_symmetry.space_group_name_H-M   'P 1'
#
loop_
_entity.id
_entity.type
_entity.pdbx_description
1 polymer ?
#
loop_
_entity_poly.entity_id
_entity_poly.type
_entity_poly.pdbx_seq_one_letter_code
_entity_poly.pdbx_strand_id
1 'polypeptide(L)'
;MHGQADQQQLLKAGRQRQALDRFAGPDLGRLLADYQRAYNQHLKVAEELAELTSLARERAAEADDLRHGLAEVERLQPVEGEDIELHAEAERLSNADTLHAAATTAHEALISDPSSASYEAADALTLLGSARQALEAASPHDQALGDLAGRLGEAAYLISDIAAELASYADSVEADPVRLAAVQDRRSELTRLIRTYGSVPVPRPEAADSAVTDGAVTDGAGTDAAGTEGDHAMDGTGGADPTPRDVSAPDLSAVLAWAKGAAARLAELDGDDDRIAGLQAREAELAGAVRDLGGRLTTMRKEAAARFDAAVTAELTALAMPHARLSVVVSELREYGPHGGDDVEIRLAAHQGAPDLPLHKGASGGELSRVMLAIEVVFAGADPVPTFVFDEVDAGVGGKAAVEIGRRLARLARMAQVIVVTHLPQVAAFADTHLVVEKSEDGLVVSSGVTKLDEQGRVRELSRMLAGLEDSEFGRAHAGELLAAAAAERSGSVVSQ
;
A
#
# COMPACT_ATOMS: atom_id res chain seq x y z
N MET A 1 26.63 -16.72 -26.19
CA MET A 1 28.06 -17.03 -25.93
C MET A 1 28.29 -16.74 -24.45
N HIS A 2 28.26 -17.80 -23.63
CA HIS A 2 28.59 -17.68 -22.22
C HIS A 2 30.03 -18.20 -22.06
N GLY A 3 31.02 -17.32 -22.27
CA GLY A 3 32.40 -17.54 -22.00
C GLY A 3 32.75 -17.22 -20.54
N GLN A 4 34.02 -16.91 -20.24
CA GLN A 4 34.57 -16.53 -18.94
C GLN A 4 33.65 -15.64 -18.06
N ALA A 5 32.69 -14.90 -18.66
CA ALA A 5 31.72 -14.07 -17.95
C ALA A 5 30.72 -14.87 -17.08
N ASP A 6 30.35 -16.11 -17.44
CA ASP A 6 29.41 -16.93 -16.67
C ASP A 6 30.12 -17.75 -15.59
N GLN A 7 31.35 -18.16 -15.82
CA GLN A 7 32.20 -18.69 -14.74
C GLN A 7 32.41 -17.65 -13.63
N GLN A 8 32.46 -16.35 -14.00
CA GLN A 8 32.47 -15.25 -13.04
C GLN A 8 31.14 -15.04 -12.31
N GLN A 9 30.02 -15.60 -12.79
CA GLN A 9 28.71 -15.44 -12.09
C GLN A 9 28.62 -16.28 -10.81
N LEU A 10 29.19 -17.47 -10.77
CA LEU A 10 29.34 -18.29 -9.55
C LEU A 10 30.24 -17.60 -8.50
N LEU A 11 31.00 -16.60 -8.89
CA LEU A 11 31.78 -15.79 -7.95
C LEU A 11 30.94 -14.75 -7.19
N LYS A 12 29.66 -14.57 -7.57
CA LYS A 12 28.73 -13.65 -6.89
C LYS A 12 27.88 -14.40 -5.86
N ALA A 13 27.82 -13.90 -4.61
CA ALA A 13 27.14 -14.53 -3.50
C ALA A 13 25.69 -14.98 -3.81
N GLY A 14 24.88 -14.10 -4.43
CA GLY A 14 23.49 -14.44 -4.78
C GLY A 14 23.34 -15.59 -5.78
N ARG A 15 24.34 -15.82 -6.65
CA ARG A 15 24.38 -16.95 -7.60
C ARG A 15 24.80 -18.24 -6.94
N GLN A 16 25.67 -18.17 -5.94
CA GLN A 16 26.11 -19.33 -5.16
C GLN A 16 24.95 -19.97 -4.40
N ARG A 17 24.09 -19.14 -3.78
CA ARG A 17 22.86 -19.63 -3.17
C ARG A 17 21.92 -20.28 -4.17
N GLN A 18 21.68 -19.65 -5.34
CA GLN A 18 20.83 -20.24 -6.38
C GLN A 18 21.37 -21.58 -6.87
N ALA A 19 22.69 -21.71 -7.00
CA ALA A 19 23.34 -22.95 -7.38
C ALA A 19 23.12 -24.04 -6.33
N LEU A 20 23.32 -23.73 -5.04
CA LEU A 20 23.04 -24.64 -3.94
C LEU A 20 21.58 -25.06 -3.88
N ASP A 21 20.66 -24.11 -4.05
CA ASP A 21 19.21 -24.36 -4.04
C ASP A 21 18.81 -25.32 -5.17
N ARG A 22 19.40 -25.20 -6.36
CA ARG A 22 19.19 -26.14 -7.48
C ARG A 22 19.76 -27.51 -7.17
N PHE A 23 20.99 -27.60 -6.62
CA PHE A 23 21.61 -28.87 -6.23
C PHE A 23 20.79 -29.59 -5.14
N ALA A 24 20.16 -28.85 -4.24
CA ALA A 24 19.26 -29.40 -3.22
C ALA A 24 18.04 -30.10 -3.82
N GLY A 25 17.62 -29.69 -5.02
CA GLY A 25 16.56 -30.32 -5.79
C GLY A 25 15.19 -29.68 -5.68
N PRO A 26 14.14 -30.29 -6.27
CA PRO A 26 12.83 -29.69 -6.44
C PRO A 26 12.08 -29.45 -5.11
N ASP A 27 12.41 -30.21 -4.07
CA ASP A 27 11.76 -30.07 -2.75
C ASP A 27 12.11 -28.75 -2.09
N LEU A 28 13.37 -28.34 -2.18
CA LEU A 28 13.79 -27.01 -1.72
C LEU A 28 13.15 -25.91 -2.57
N GLY A 29 13.05 -26.09 -3.88
CA GLY A 29 12.38 -25.15 -4.77
C GLY A 29 10.91 -24.92 -4.39
N ARG A 30 10.19 -25.98 -4.03
CA ARG A 30 8.80 -25.87 -3.53
C ARG A 30 8.74 -25.13 -2.20
N LEU A 31 9.59 -25.49 -1.26
CA LEU A 31 9.67 -24.83 0.04
C LEU A 31 10.01 -23.34 -0.10
N LEU A 32 10.92 -22.99 -1.02
CA LEU A 32 11.27 -21.60 -1.31
C LEU A 32 10.07 -20.81 -1.87
N ALA A 33 9.28 -21.45 -2.76
CA ALA A 33 8.07 -20.81 -3.29
C ALA A 33 7.01 -20.58 -2.19
N ASP A 34 6.85 -21.53 -1.26
CA ASP A 34 5.95 -21.39 -0.11
C ASP A 34 6.42 -20.26 0.82
N TYR A 35 7.72 -20.23 1.10
CA TYR A 35 8.35 -19.17 1.87
C TYR A 35 8.12 -17.78 1.23
N GLN A 36 8.37 -17.65 -0.07
CA GLN A 36 8.21 -16.38 -0.78
C GLN A 36 6.76 -15.88 -0.75
N ARG A 37 5.79 -16.79 -0.82
CA ARG A 37 4.36 -16.43 -0.68
C ARG A 37 4.08 -15.86 0.72
N ALA A 38 4.53 -16.55 1.77
CA ALA A 38 4.35 -16.11 3.15
C ALA A 38 5.08 -14.76 3.41
N TYR A 39 6.31 -14.63 2.92
CA TYR A 39 7.11 -13.41 3.05
C TYR A 39 6.46 -12.21 2.37
N ASN A 40 5.97 -12.36 1.14
CA ASN A 40 5.30 -11.29 0.41
C ASN A 40 3.95 -10.90 1.05
N GLN A 41 3.23 -11.87 1.63
CA GLN A 41 2.02 -11.60 2.39
C GLN A 41 2.33 -10.85 3.69
N HIS A 42 3.38 -11.26 4.41
CA HIS A 42 3.84 -10.56 5.61
C HIS A 42 4.19 -9.10 5.33
N LEU A 43 4.95 -8.83 4.25
CA LEU A 43 5.31 -7.46 3.87
C LEU A 43 4.08 -6.58 3.59
N LYS A 44 3.08 -7.11 2.87
CA LYS A 44 1.85 -6.37 2.56
C LYS A 44 1.05 -6.04 3.82
N VAL A 45 0.91 -7.01 4.73
CA VAL A 45 0.18 -6.79 5.99
C VAL A 45 0.95 -5.82 6.90
N ALA A 46 2.27 -5.91 6.95
CA ALA A 46 3.10 -4.99 7.73
C ALA A 46 3.04 -3.55 7.18
N GLU A 47 3.00 -3.37 5.86
CA GLU A 47 2.84 -2.06 5.21
C GLU A 47 1.46 -1.46 5.52
N GLU A 48 0.37 -2.23 5.35
CA GLU A 48 -1.00 -1.80 5.68
C GLU A 48 -1.13 -1.45 7.17
N LEU A 49 -0.55 -2.25 8.07
CA LEU A 49 -0.54 -1.98 9.50
C LEU A 49 0.24 -0.71 9.84
N ALA A 50 1.39 -0.48 9.19
CA ALA A 50 2.19 0.72 9.41
C ALA A 50 1.46 1.99 8.96
N GLU A 51 0.75 1.94 7.84
CA GLU A 51 -0.07 3.04 7.34
C GLU A 51 -1.21 3.39 8.32
N LEU A 52 -1.99 2.40 8.74
CA LEU A 52 -3.07 2.61 9.70
C LEU A 52 -2.56 3.10 11.07
N THR A 53 -1.46 2.54 11.57
CA THR A 53 -0.90 2.95 12.88
C THR A 53 -0.22 4.31 12.85
N SER A 54 0.26 4.80 11.71
CA SER A 54 0.86 6.14 11.60
C SER A 54 -0.13 7.25 11.94
N LEU A 55 -1.41 7.06 11.63
CA LEU A 55 -2.52 7.99 11.89
C LEU A 55 -3.26 7.70 13.20
N ALA A 56 -2.97 6.59 13.87
CA ALA A 56 -3.75 6.12 15.02
C ALA A 56 -3.80 7.12 16.18
N ARG A 57 -2.73 7.88 16.41
CA ARG A 57 -2.71 8.88 17.49
C ARG A 57 -3.64 10.07 17.21
N GLU A 58 -3.65 10.55 15.98
CA GLU A 58 -4.52 11.66 15.57
C GLU A 58 -5.98 11.22 15.61
N ARG A 59 -6.27 10.01 15.11
CA ARG A 59 -7.61 9.41 15.13
C ARG A 59 -8.12 9.12 16.54
N ALA A 60 -7.26 8.65 17.44
CA ALA A 60 -7.63 8.45 18.85
C ALA A 60 -8.01 9.77 19.54
N ALA A 61 -7.26 10.84 19.30
CA ALA A 61 -7.58 12.15 19.83
C ALA A 61 -8.91 12.68 19.26
N GLU A 62 -9.14 12.53 17.94
CA GLU A 62 -10.41 12.86 17.28
C GLU A 62 -11.58 12.07 17.89
N ALA A 63 -11.42 10.77 18.10
CA ALA A 63 -12.45 9.92 18.68
C ALA A 63 -12.81 10.34 20.12
N ASP A 64 -11.83 10.71 20.94
CA ASP A 64 -12.05 11.18 22.30
C ASP A 64 -12.79 12.53 22.32
N ASP A 65 -12.44 13.46 21.44
CA ASP A 65 -13.14 14.74 21.28
C ASP A 65 -14.60 14.54 20.83
N LEU A 66 -14.83 13.63 19.86
CA LEU A 66 -16.19 13.30 19.41
C LEU A 66 -17.02 12.63 20.50
N ARG A 67 -16.45 11.69 21.27
CA ARG A 67 -17.12 11.04 22.41
C ARG A 67 -17.54 12.07 23.47
N HIS A 68 -16.62 13.00 23.79
CA HIS A 68 -16.89 14.05 24.75
C HIS A 68 -18.05 14.94 24.30
N GLY A 69 -18.02 15.41 23.06
CA GLY A 69 -19.07 16.25 22.49
C GLY A 69 -20.43 15.55 22.40
N LEU A 70 -20.45 14.29 21.96
CA LEU A 70 -21.66 13.47 21.90
C LEU A 70 -22.26 13.25 23.28
N ALA A 71 -21.44 12.96 24.30
CA ALA A 71 -21.91 12.83 25.68
C ALA A 71 -22.54 14.13 26.23
N GLU A 72 -22.03 15.30 25.84
CA GLU A 72 -22.61 16.61 26.24
C GLU A 72 -23.97 16.85 25.57
N VAL A 73 -24.09 16.53 24.26
CA VAL A 73 -25.37 16.60 23.53
C VAL A 73 -26.37 15.60 24.10
N GLU A 74 -25.96 14.35 24.38
CA GLU A 74 -26.83 13.31 24.96
C GLU A 74 -27.32 13.71 26.38
N ARG A 75 -26.47 14.32 27.21
CA ARG A 75 -26.82 14.78 28.54
C ARG A 75 -27.90 15.89 28.49
N LEU A 76 -27.81 16.80 27.53
CA LEU A 76 -28.73 17.93 27.40
C LEU A 76 -29.99 17.59 26.63
N GLN A 77 -29.97 16.57 25.77
CA GLN A 77 -31.09 16.11 24.93
C GLN A 77 -31.82 17.29 24.24
N PRO A 78 -31.13 18.11 23.46
CA PRO A 78 -31.71 19.24 22.79
C PRO A 78 -32.74 18.82 21.76
N VAL A 79 -33.86 19.56 21.66
CA VAL A 79 -34.93 19.33 20.69
C VAL A 79 -34.86 20.40 19.61
N GLU A 80 -35.09 20.04 18.35
CA GLU A 80 -35.10 20.99 17.25
C GLU A 80 -36.12 22.12 17.47
N GLY A 81 -35.68 23.39 17.38
CA GLY A 81 -36.52 24.56 17.61
C GLY A 81 -36.72 24.97 19.09
N GLU A 82 -36.20 24.20 20.06
CA GLU A 82 -36.31 24.48 21.49
C GLU A 82 -35.74 25.87 21.87
N ASP A 83 -34.65 26.27 21.23
CA ASP A 83 -34.01 27.59 21.43
C ASP A 83 -34.91 28.73 21.03
N ILE A 84 -35.67 28.60 19.95
CA ILE A 84 -36.65 29.60 19.48
C ILE A 84 -37.85 29.68 20.43
N GLU A 85 -38.40 28.52 20.82
CA GLU A 85 -39.53 28.44 21.74
C GLU A 85 -39.20 29.02 23.10
N LEU A 86 -38.07 28.66 23.68
CA LEU A 86 -37.60 29.19 24.96
C LEU A 86 -37.28 30.68 24.88
N HIS A 87 -36.81 31.20 23.75
CA HIS A 87 -36.58 32.61 23.55
C HIS A 87 -37.93 33.39 23.62
N ALA A 88 -38.92 32.91 22.87
CA ALA A 88 -40.26 33.52 22.86
C ALA A 88 -40.95 33.43 24.23
N GLU A 89 -40.76 32.31 24.96
CA GLU A 89 -41.28 32.13 26.31
C GLU A 89 -40.62 33.10 27.31
N ALA A 90 -39.29 33.25 27.26
CA ALA A 90 -38.55 34.15 28.11
C ALA A 90 -38.96 35.62 27.89
N GLU A 91 -39.15 36.02 26.63
CA GLU A 91 -39.62 37.38 26.29
C GLU A 91 -41.04 37.66 26.88
N ARG A 92 -41.93 36.68 26.74
CA ARG A 92 -43.30 36.82 27.35
C ARG A 92 -43.24 36.90 28.86
N LEU A 93 -42.52 36.01 29.53
CA LEU A 93 -42.39 36.00 30.99
C LEU A 93 -41.67 37.23 31.55
N SER A 94 -40.66 37.72 30.84
CA SER A 94 -39.88 38.89 31.21
C SER A 94 -40.72 40.20 31.14
N ASN A 95 -41.68 40.25 30.20
CA ASN A 95 -42.52 41.39 29.96
C ASN A 95 -43.95 41.22 30.53
N ALA A 96 -44.19 40.19 31.36
CA ALA A 96 -45.52 39.79 31.83
C ALA A 96 -46.23 40.95 32.49
N ASP A 97 -45.61 41.72 33.42
CA ASP A 97 -46.16 42.82 34.08
C ASP A 97 -46.59 43.96 33.11
N THR A 98 -45.76 44.24 32.10
CA THR A 98 -46.00 45.23 31.06
C THR A 98 -47.16 44.83 30.16
N LEU A 99 -47.19 43.54 29.75
CA LEU A 99 -48.26 43.00 28.92
C LEU A 99 -49.61 42.97 29.63
N HIS A 100 -49.60 42.55 30.91
CA HIS A 100 -50.78 42.57 31.75
C HIS A 100 -51.34 44.01 31.93
N ALA A 101 -50.43 44.96 32.25
CA ALA A 101 -50.81 46.37 32.40
C ALA A 101 -51.40 46.98 31.12
N ALA A 102 -50.76 46.66 29.94
CA ALA A 102 -51.23 47.10 28.63
C ALA A 102 -52.64 46.57 28.30
N ALA A 103 -52.82 45.21 28.49
CA ALA A 103 -54.09 44.56 28.23
C ALA A 103 -55.23 45.10 29.16
N THR A 104 -54.92 45.26 30.45
CA THR A 104 -55.87 45.83 31.44
C THR A 104 -56.23 47.25 31.08
N THR A 105 -55.23 48.09 30.74
CA THR A 105 -55.50 49.50 30.37
C THR A 105 -56.32 49.57 29.07
N ALA A 106 -56.04 48.74 28.09
CA ALA A 106 -56.84 48.68 26.86
C ALA A 106 -58.27 48.18 27.12
N HIS A 107 -58.42 47.13 27.94
CA HIS A 107 -59.74 46.62 28.35
C HIS A 107 -60.55 47.70 29.01
N GLU A 108 -60.00 48.40 30.05
CA GLU A 108 -60.64 49.48 30.78
C GLU A 108 -61.06 50.65 29.90
N ALA A 109 -60.24 50.96 28.86
CA ALA A 109 -60.58 51.99 27.89
C ALA A 109 -61.76 51.60 26.97
N LEU A 110 -61.98 50.32 26.73
CA LEU A 110 -63.09 49.82 25.91
C LEU A 110 -64.36 49.61 26.72
N ILE A 111 -64.24 49.04 27.94
CA ILE A 111 -65.36 48.77 28.90
C ILE A 111 -64.92 49.14 30.31
N SER A 112 -65.51 50.17 30.89
CA SER A 112 -65.25 50.51 32.28
C SER A 112 -66.02 49.59 33.22
N ASP A 113 -65.34 49.12 34.29
CA ASP A 113 -66.03 48.46 35.38
C ASP A 113 -66.80 49.53 36.22
N PRO A 114 -68.12 49.39 36.36
CA PRO A 114 -68.94 50.36 37.16
C PRO A 114 -68.49 50.44 38.61
N SER A 115 -67.65 49.50 39.08
CA SER A 115 -67.17 49.48 40.47
C SER A 115 -65.80 50.17 40.64
N SER A 116 -65.07 50.52 39.53
CA SER A 116 -63.79 51.20 39.62
C SER A 116 -63.92 52.69 39.97
N ALA A 117 -63.08 53.16 40.90
CA ALA A 117 -63.11 54.52 41.40
C ALA A 117 -62.65 55.63 40.45
N SER A 118 -62.37 55.34 39.22
CA SER A 118 -61.90 56.27 38.16
C SER A 118 -63.06 56.70 37.26
N TYR A 119 -64.08 57.40 37.84
CA TYR A 119 -65.34 57.82 37.22
C TYR A 119 -65.23 59.11 36.39
N GLU A 120 -64.16 59.43 35.71
CA GLU A 120 -64.04 60.69 34.95
C GLU A 120 -64.06 60.56 33.42
N ALA A 121 -63.98 59.37 32.87
CA ALA A 121 -64.01 59.19 31.39
C ALA A 121 -65.01 58.11 31.02
N ALA A 122 -65.97 58.39 30.16
CA ALA A 122 -66.89 57.40 29.61
C ALA A 122 -66.11 56.48 28.69
N ASP A 123 -66.27 55.15 28.85
CA ASP A 123 -65.65 54.13 28.02
C ASP A 123 -66.19 54.15 26.59
N ALA A 124 -65.45 53.47 25.67
CA ALA A 124 -65.79 53.46 24.24
C ALA A 124 -67.20 52.88 23.99
N LEU A 125 -67.60 51.81 24.69
CA LEU A 125 -68.94 51.19 24.57
C LEU A 125 -70.04 52.13 25.08
N THR A 126 -69.84 52.81 26.17
CA THR A 126 -70.79 53.84 26.73
C THR A 126 -70.95 54.96 25.73
N LEU A 127 -69.87 55.50 25.14
CA LEU A 127 -69.94 56.58 24.15
C LEU A 127 -70.62 56.13 22.85
N LEU A 128 -70.35 54.93 22.38
CA LEU A 128 -71.02 54.34 21.18
C LEU A 128 -72.52 54.13 21.46
N GLY A 129 -72.83 53.61 22.62
CA GLY A 129 -74.21 53.41 23.05
C GLY A 129 -75.01 54.73 23.09
N SER A 130 -74.41 55.82 23.67
CA SER A 130 -74.98 57.16 23.70
C SER A 130 -75.17 57.72 22.27
N ALA A 131 -74.16 57.57 21.42
CA ALA A 131 -74.25 58.02 20.02
C ALA A 131 -75.36 57.29 19.27
N ARG A 132 -75.44 55.94 19.41
CA ARG A 132 -76.47 55.09 18.81
C ARG A 132 -77.88 55.54 19.28
N GLN A 133 -78.09 55.75 20.58
CA GLN A 133 -79.34 56.20 21.12
C GLN A 133 -79.76 57.53 20.55
N ALA A 134 -78.84 58.49 20.37
CA ALA A 134 -79.12 59.77 19.77
C ALA A 134 -79.59 59.68 18.31
N LEU A 135 -78.93 58.76 17.49
CA LEU A 135 -79.32 58.52 16.10
C LEU A 135 -80.65 57.79 16.01
N GLU A 136 -80.87 56.77 16.84
CA GLU A 136 -82.16 56.05 16.92
C GLU A 136 -83.30 56.99 17.26
N ALA A 137 -83.10 57.90 18.14
CA ALA A 137 -84.16 58.93 18.47
C ALA A 137 -84.51 59.83 17.29
N ALA A 138 -83.58 60.11 16.39
CA ALA A 138 -83.77 60.94 15.22
C ALA A 138 -84.14 60.17 13.95
N SER A 139 -83.99 58.86 13.92
CA SER A 139 -84.21 57.92 12.78
C SER A 139 -85.61 57.94 12.19
N PRO A 140 -86.71 58.25 12.98
CA PRO A 140 -88.06 58.41 12.40
C PRO A 140 -88.18 59.56 11.38
N HIS A 141 -87.21 60.50 11.39
CA HIS A 141 -87.20 61.67 10.50
C HIS A 141 -86.26 61.52 9.29
N ASP A 142 -85.29 60.62 9.37
CA ASP A 142 -84.31 60.30 8.33
C ASP A 142 -83.81 58.89 8.44
N GLN A 143 -84.12 58.05 7.45
CA GLN A 143 -83.77 56.64 7.41
C GLN A 143 -82.24 56.42 7.40
N ALA A 144 -81.51 57.38 6.85
CA ALA A 144 -80.04 57.29 6.81
C ALA A 144 -79.44 57.27 8.20
N LEU A 145 -80.11 57.95 9.20
CA LEU A 145 -79.66 57.88 10.59
C LEU A 145 -79.93 56.55 11.27
N GLY A 146 -80.99 55.84 10.84
CA GLY A 146 -81.23 54.45 11.27
C GLY A 146 -80.16 53.47 10.77
N ASP A 147 -79.76 53.63 9.54
CA ASP A 147 -78.66 52.82 8.96
C ASP A 147 -77.30 53.03 9.68
N LEU A 148 -77.03 54.29 10.02
CA LEU A 148 -75.87 54.64 10.85
C LEU A 148 -75.96 54.11 12.28
N ALA A 149 -77.12 54.14 12.88
CA ALA A 149 -77.34 53.57 14.23
C ALA A 149 -77.12 52.04 14.22
N GLY A 150 -77.55 51.33 13.14
CA GLY A 150 -77.27 49.90 12.94
C GLY A 150 -75.75 49.62 12.85
N ARG A 151 -75.02 50.38 12.06
CA ARG A 151 -73.54 50.25 11.96
C ARG A 151 -72.84 50.54 13.29
N LEU A 152 -73.29 51.51 14.13
CA LEU A 152 -72.78 51.73 15.45
C LEU A 152 -73.01 50.53 16.37
N GLY A 153 -74.15 49.84 16.20
CA GLY A 153 -74.47 48.63 16.93
C GLY A 153 -73.49 47.47 16.58
N GLU A 154 -73.22 47.30 15.30
CA GLU A 154 -72.22 46.31 14.85
C GLU A 154 -70.81 46.61 15.39
N ALA A 155 -70.38 47.88 15.37
CA ALA A 155 -69.11 48.31 15.94
C ALA A 155 -69.06 48.09 17.49
N ALA A 156 -70.14 48.29 18.19
CA ALA A 156 -70.21 48.05 19.64
C ALA A 156 -70.04 46.51 19.96
N TYR A 157 -70.61 45.63 19.13
CA TYR A 157 -70.42 44.20 19.31
C TYR A 157 -68.94 43.81 19.07
N LEU A 158 -68.29 44.33 18.02
CA LEU A 158 -66.87 44.09 17.78
C LEU A 158 -65.98 44.58 18.90
N ILE A 159 -66.26 45.77 19.45
CA ILE A 159 -65.50 46.32 20.58
C ILE A 159 -65.70 45.47 21.84
N SER A 160 -66.91 44.98 22.09
CA SER A 160 -67.18 44.08 23.21
C SER A 160 -66.45 42.74 23.10
N ASP A 161 -66.35 42.20 21.89
CA ASP A 161 -65.61 40.98 21.61
C ASP A 161 -64.10 41.18 21.88
N ILE A 162 -63.50 42.21 21.32
CA ILE A 162 -62.12 42.61 21.57
C ILE A 162 -61.82 42.81 23.06
N ALA A 163 -62.74 43.48 23.79
CA ALA A 163 -62.58 43.71 25.22
C ALA A 163 -62.62 42.40 26.01
N ALA A 164 -63.47 41.44 25.63
CA ALA A 164 -63.49 40.10 26.24
C ALA A 164 -62.19 39.31 25.97
N GLU A 165 -61.66 39.41 24.74
CA GLU A 165 -60.39 38.82 24.42
C GLU A 165 -59.24 39.46 25.23
N LEU A 166 -59.19 40.75 25.38
CA LEU A 166 -58.17 41.45 26.19
C LEU A 166 -58.27 41.07 27.68
N ALA A 167 -59.45 40.91 28.25
CA ALA A 167 -59.64 40.45 29.62
C ALA A 167 -59.07 38.99 29.77
N SER A 168 -59.48 38.10 28.86
CA SER A 168 -58.96 36.72 28.84
C SER A 168 -57.44 36.68 28.67
N TYR A 169 -56.90 37.59 27.86
CA TYR A 169 -55.44 37.69 27.67
C TYR A 169 -54.75 38.16 28.96
N ALA A 170 -55.26 39.22 29.62
CA ALA A 170 -54.70 39.71 30.85
C ALA A 170 -54.72 38.65 31.97
N ASP A 171 -55.81 37.88 32.09
CA ASP A 171 -55.92 36.77 33.05
C ASP A 171 -54.93 35.61 32.71
N SER A 172 -54.55 35.43 31.42
CA SER A 172 -53.63 34.39 30.99
C SER A 172 -52.16 34.78 31.19
N VAL A 173 -51.83 36.02 31.35
CA VAL A 173 -50.47 36.52 31.54
C VAL A 173 -50.12 36.58 33.02
N GLU A 174 -49.60 35.44 33.55
CA GLU A 174 -49.08 35.37 34.92
C GLU A 174 -47.57 35.64 34.93
N ALA A 175 -47.14 36.50 35.88
CA ALA A 175 -45.70 36.64 36.16
C ALA A 175 -45.25 35.45 36.98
N ASP A 176 -44.47 34.50 36.35
CA ASP A 176 -43.87 33.34 37.00
C ASP A 176 -42.32 33.47 37.02
N PRO A 177 -41.74 34.03 38.07
CA PRO A 177 -40.31 34.24 38.22
C PRO A 177 -39.55 32.91 38.34
N VAL A 178 -40.17 31.83 38.84
CA VAL A 178 -39.54 30.52 38.96
C VAL A 178 -39.43 29.89 37.58
N ARG A 179 -40.49 29.96 36.79
CA ARG A 179 -40.46 29.46 35.38
C ARG A 179 -39.50 30.30 34.54
N LEU A 180 -39.46 31.60 34.68
CA LEU A 180 -38.53 32.47 33.97
C LEU A 180 -37.08 32.10 34.27
N ALA A 181 -36.71 31.85 35.52
CA ALA A 181 -35.39 31.40 35.90
C ALA A 181 -35.03 30.05 35.25
N ALA A 182 -35.95 29.06 35.29
CA ALA A 182 -35.74 27.76 34.65
C ALA A 182 -35.57 27.86 33.14
N VAL A 183 -36.34 28.72 32.46
CA VAL A 183 -36.20 28.97 31.00
C VAL A 183 -34.86 29.63 30.69
N GLN A 184 -34.44 30.61 31.51
CA GLN A 184 -33.14 31.28 31.33
C GLN A 184 -31.95 30.31 31.54
N ASP A 185 -32.01 29.46 32.56
CA ASP A 185 -31.00 28.44 32.82
C ASP A 185 -30.88 27.47 31.61
N ARG A 186 -32.01 26.95 31.13
CA ARG A 186 -32.07 26.07 29.98
C ARG A 186 -31.54 26.74 28.70
N ARG A 187 -31.94 28.00 28.46
CA ARG A 187 -31.40 28.79 27.33
C ARG A 187 -29.88 28.96 27.41
N SER A 188 -29.37 29.20 28.63
CA SER A 188 -27.92 29.35 28.83
C SER A 188 -27.15 28.05 28.49
N GLU A 189 -27.69 26.89 28.89
CA GLU A 189 -27.13 25.59 28.55
C GLU A 189 -27.14 25.35 27.04
N LEU A 190 -28.28 25.59 26.36
CA LEU A 190 -28.39 25.43 24.90
C LEU A 190 -27.51 26.42 24.14
N THR A 191 -27.44 27.68 24.59
CA THR A 191 -26.57 28.69 23.98
C THR A 191 -25.10 28.30 24.08
N ARG A 192 -24.68 27.72 25.21
CA ARG A 192 -23.32 27.19 25.37
C ARG A 192 -23.06 26.04 24.37
N LEU A 193 -24.01 25.12 24.21
CA LEU A 193 -23.93 24.01 23.28
C LEU A 193 -23.84 24.50 21.82
N ILE A 194 -24.70 25.44 21.43
CA ILE A 194 -24.68 26.07 20.10
C ILE A 194 -23.35 26.77 19.83
N ARG A 195 -22.84 27.51 20.81
CA ARG A 195 -21.55 28.21 20.69
C ARG A 195 -20.37 27.21 20.52
N THR A 196 -20.42 26.06 21.20
CA THR A 196 -19.35 25.08 21.17
C THR A 196 -19.39 24.26 19.88
N TYR A 197 -20.55 23.77 19.44
CA TYR A 197 -20.68 22.78 18.36
C TYR A 197 -21.40 23.31 17.11
N GLY A 198 -22.23 24.38 17.23
CA GLY A 198 -23.00 24.87 16.09
C GLY A 198 -22.20 25.52 14.97
N SER A 199 -20.97 25.98 15.27
CA SER A 199 -20.02 26.51 14.26
C SER A 199 -18.97 25.52 13.81
N VAL A 200 -18.93 24.32 14.41
CA VAL A 200 -17.96 23.26 14.03
C VAL A 200 -18.47 22.60 12.78
N PRO A 201 -17.58 22.40 11.75
CA PRO A 201 -17.96 21.66 10.56
C PRO A 201 -18.48 20.26 10.93
N VAL A 202 -19.53 19.82 10.25
CA VAL A 202 -20.10 18.49 10.46
C VAL A 202 -19.05 17.45 10.07
N PRO A 203 -18.59 16.58 10.99
CA PRO A 203 -17.64 15.52 10.68
C PRO A 203 -18.18 14.61 9.59
N ARG A 204 -17.34 14.30 8.59
CA ARG A 204 -17.70 13.41 7.49
C ARG A 204 -16.87 12.12 7.56
N PRO A 205 -17.44 10.96 7.25
CA PRO A 205 -16.68 9.73 7.04
C PRO A 205 -15.68 9.89 5.90
N GLU A 206 -14.44 9.37 6.06
CA GLU A 206 -13.40 9.43 5.01
C GLU A 206 -13.82 8.69 3.73
N ALA A 207 -14.65 7.66 3.84
CA ALA A 207 -15.20 6.94 2.70
C ALA A 207 -16.06 7.80 1.75
N ALA A 208 -16.54 8.98 2.20
CA ALA A 208 -17.32 9.89 1.36
C ALA A 208 -16.45 10.77 0.44
N ASP A 209 -15.18 11.01 0.80
CA ASP A 209 -14.26 11.83 -0.02
C ASP A 209 -13.60 11.05 -1.17
N SER A 210 -13.42 9.74 -1.03
CA SER A 210 -12.88 8.91 -2.10
C SER A 210 -13.83 8.68 -3.29
N ALA A 211 -15.13 8.87 -3.10
CA ALA A 211 -16.13 8.71 -4.15
C ALA A 211 -16.24 9.94 -5.08
N VAL A 212 -15.67 11.08 -4.71
CA VAL A 212 -15.78 12.34 -5.49
C VAL A 212 -14.59 12.53 -6.44
N THR A 213 -13.46 11.85 -6.21
CA THR A 213 -12.24 12.01 -7.04
C THR A 213 -12.14 11.07 -8.23
N ASP A 214 -13.02 10.06 -8.37
CA ASP A 214 -12.92 9.06 -9.45
C ASP A 214 -13.81 9.38 -10.68
N GLY A 215 -14.36 10.60 -10.77
CA GLY A 215 -15.32 11.01 -11.79
C GLY A 215 -14.85 12.05 -12.82
N ALA A 216 -13.56 12.40 -12.91
CA ALA A 216 -13.08 13.42 -13.85
C ALA A 216 -11.70 13.11 -14.46
N VAL A 217 -11.63 12.02 -15.23
CA VAL A 217 -10.61 11.88 -16.29
C VAL A 217 -11.33 11.67 -17.60
N THR A 218 -11.65 12.75 -18.28
CA THR A 218 -11.99 12.73 -19.71
C THR A 218 -10.77 13.13 -20.51
N ASP A 219 -10.38 12.22 -21.39
CA ASP A 219 -9.47 12.40 -22.50
C ASP A 219 -9.67 13.74 -23.22
N GLY A 220 -8.59 14.46 -23.43
CA GLY A 220 -8.50 15.62 -24.27
C GLY A 220 -7.16 15.66 -24.99
N ALA A 221 -7.11 15.00 -26.14
CA ALA A 221 -6.01 15.07 -27.08
C ALA A 221 -5.78 16.51 -27.55
N GLY A 222 -4.48 16.84 -27.69
CA GLY A 222 -4.01 18.16 -28.08
C GLY A 222 -4.36 18.58 -29.52
N THR A 223 -4.24 19.88 -29.74
CA THR A 223 -3.65 20.44 -30.95
C THR A 223 -3.23 21.88 -30.67
N ASP A 224 -2.02 22.20 -31.11
CA ASP A 224 -1.43 23.53 -31.25
C ASP A 224 -2.25 24.51 -32.10
N ALA A 225 -2.24 25.79 -31.76
CA ALA A 225 -1.85 26.87 -32.66
C ALA A 225 -2.04 28.27 -32.04
N ALA A 226 -0.98 28.99 -32.10
CA ALA A 226 -0.66 30.40 -32.14
C ALA A 226 -1.76 31.48 -32.32
N GLY A 227 -1.61 32.53 -31.48
CA GLY A 227 -1.53 33.94 -31.94
C GLY A 227 -2.80 34.72 -32.19
N THR A 228 -3.07 35.76 -31.46
CA THR A 228 -2.98 37.17 -31.81
C THR A 228 -3.87 38.05 -30.93
N GLU A 229 -3.33 39.20 -30.61
CA GLU A 229 -3.92 40.35 -29.93
C GLU A 229 -5.20 40.87 -30.63
N GLY A 230 -6.10 41.47 -29.85
CA GLY A 230 -7.20 42.26 -30.37
C GLY A 230 -8.13 42.80 -29.27
N ASP A 231 -7.91 44.03 -28.99
CA ASP A 231 -8.63 45.02 -28.19
C ASP A 231 -10.11 45.19 -28.63
N HIS A 232 -11.00 45.49 -27.69
CA HIS A 232 -12.11 46.43 -27.65
C HIS A 232 -13.42 45.96 -26.98
N ALA A 233 -13.69 46.71 -25.91
CA ALA A 233 -14.96 47.43 -25.61
C ALA A 233 -16.25 46.68 -25.31
N MET A 234 -16.70 46.89 -24.02
CA MET A 234 -18.08 47.29 -23.63
C MET A 234 -19.27 46.58 -24.30
N ASP A 235 -20.00 45.77 -23.59
CA ASP A 235 -21.40 46.14 -23.22
C ASP A 235 -21.94 45.25 -22.09
N GLY A 236 -22.69 45.84 -21.19
CA GLY A 236 -23.26 45.21 -20.02
C GLY A 236 -24.54 44.45 -20.32
N THR A 237 -24.64 43.27 -19.71
CA THR A 237 -25.93 42.70 -19.33
C THR A 237 -25.72 41.90 -18.05
N GLY A 238 -26.53 42.19 -17.05
CA GLY A 238 -26.47 41.67 -15.71
C GLY A 238 -26.59 40.15 -15.63
N GLY A 239 -25.49 39.53 -15.24
CA GLY A 239 -25.52 38.23 -14.63
C GLY A 239 -25.71 38.36 -13.16
N ALA A 240 -26.82 37.92 -12.62
CA ALA A 240 -27.06 37.87 -11.19
C ALA A 240 -25.94 37.08 -10.52
N ASP A 241 -25.15 37.78 -9.77
CA ASP A 241 -24.21 37.22 -8.80
C ASP A 241 -25.01 36.26 -7.88
N PRO A 242 -24.60 35.00 -7.69
CA PRO A 242 -25.26 34.17 -6.72
C PRO A 242 -25.02 34.83 -5.36
N THR A 243 -26.10 35.39 -4.79
CA THR A 243 -26.12 35.89 -3.44
C THR A 243 -25.32 34.98 -2.53
N PRO A 244 -24.44 35.53 -1.66
CA PRO A 244 -23.79 34.74 -0.61
C PRO A 244 -24.90 33.99 0.12
N ARG A 245 -24.76 32.66 0.22
CA ARG A 245 -25.63 31.89 1.12
C ARG A 245 -25.51 32.55 2.47
N ASP A 246 -26.65 33.07 2.90
CA ASP A 246 -26.84 33.59 4.24
C ASP A 246 -26.34 32.50 5.18
N VAL A 247 -25.17 32.71 5.78
CA VAL A 247 -24.64 31.83 6.81
C VAL A 247 -25.50 32.13 8.00
N SER A 248 -26.63 31.44 8.10
CA SER A 248 -27.53 31.47 9.24
C SER A 248 -26.67 31.38 10.49
N ALA A 249 -26.93 32.27 11.47
CA ALA A 249 -26.25 32.20 12.76
C ALA A 249 -26.37 30.74 13.27
N PRO A 250 -25.32 30.18 13.89
CA PRO A 250 -25.37 28.82 14.38
C PRO A 250 -26.57 28.66 15.33
N ASP A 251 -27.38 27.65 15.05
CA ASP A 251 -28.58 27.30 15.75
C ASP A 251 -28.54 25.87 16.29
N LEU A 252 -29.60 25.44 16.95
CA LEU A 252 -29.69 24.10 17.52
C LEU A 252 -29.72 23.01 16.44
N SER A 253 -30.21 23.32 15.24
CA SER A 253 -30.24 22.39 14.11
C SER A 253 -28.81 22.03 13.65
N ALA A 254 -27.90 23.01 13.68
CA ALA A 254 -26.49 22.80 13.38
C ALA A 254 -25.82 21.85 14.39
N VAL A 255 -26.16 21.97 15.67
CA VAL A 255 -25.67 21.07 16.74
C VAL A 255 -26.15 19.63 16.51
N LEU A 256 -27.43 19.46 16.19
CA LEU A 256 -28.01 18.14 15.92
C LEU A 256 -27.40 17.51 14.64
N ALA A 257 -27.15 18.30 13.60
CA ALA A 257 -26.47 17.85 12.41
C ALA A 257 -25.01 17.44 12.70
N TRP A 258 -24.31 18.25 13.53
CA TRP A 258 -22.96 17.91 14.00
C TRP A 258 -22.96 16.58 14.78
N ALA A 259 -23.87 16.40 15.72
CA ALA A 259 -23.98 15.20 16.54
C ALA A 259 -24.20 13.94 15.68
N LYS A 260 -25.05 14.03 14.65
CA LYS A 260 -25.29 12.95 13.70
C LYS A 260 -24.01 12.58 12.91
N GLY A 261 -23.28 13.59 12.41
CA GLY A 261 -22.02 13.40 11.71
C GLY A 261 -20.94 12.84 12.64
N ALA A 262 -20.84 13.36 13.87
CA ALA A 262 -19.92 12.91 14.89
C ALA A 262 -20.13 11.44 15.27
N ALA A 263 -21.37 11.00 15.42
CA ALA A 263 -21.68 9.60 15.70
C ALA A 263 -21.29 8.66 14.53
N ALA A 264 -21.51 9.08 13.28
CA ALA A 264 -21.09 8.31 12.12
C ALA A 264 -19.56 8.22 12.01
N ARG A 265 -18.86 9.33 12.23
CA ARG A 265 -17.39 9.37 12.20
C ARG A 265 -16.78 8.55 13.34
N LEU A 266 -17.34 8.61 14.53
CA LEU A 266 -16.88 7.80 15.66
C LEU A 266 -17.01 6.30 15.40
N ALA A 267 -18.12 5.87 14.79
CA ALA A 267 -18.32 4.46 14.43
C ALA A 267 -17.29 3.98 13.40
N GLU A 268 -16.83 4.83 12.49
CA GLU A 268 -15.75 4.53 11.55
C GLU A 268 -14.40 4.39 12.29
N LEU A 269 -14.08 5.32 13.19
CA LEU A 269 -12.83 5.29 13.96
C LEU A 269 -12.75 4.08 14.89
N ASP A 270 -13.85 3.68 15.52
CA ASP A 270 -13.92 2.46 16.34
C ASP A 270 -13.72 1.18 15.50
N GLY A 271 -14.16 1.19 14.23
CA GLY A 271 -13.93 0.09 13.28
C GLY A 271 -12.46 -0.06 12.86
N ASP A 272 -11.70 1.03 12.82
CA ASP A 272 -10.26 1.00 12.51
C ASP A 272 -9.45 0.34 13.62
N ASP A 273 -9.80 0.52 14.88
CA ASP A 273 -9.12 -0.14 16.01
C ASP A 273 -9.26 -1.68 15.94
N ASP A 274 -10.43 -2.19 15.60
CA ASP A 274 -10.66 -3.63 15.40
C ASP A 274 -9.85 -4.14 14.19
N ARG A 275 -9.76 -3.37 13.12
CA ARG A 275 -8.96 -3.70 11.94
C ARG A 275 -7.46 -3.75 12.25
N ILE A 276 -6.95 -2.77 13.01
CA ILE A 276 -5.55 -2.74 13.46
C ILE A 276 -5.25 -3.99 14.30
N ALA A 277 -6.11 -4.34 15.26
CA ALA A 277 -5.94 -5.55 16.07
C ALA A 277 -5.94 -6.83 15.22
N GLY A 278 -6.82 -6.91 14.22
CA GLY A 278 -6.86 -8.02 13.27
C GLY A 278 -5.60 -8.14 12.42
N LEU A 279 -5.09 -7.00 11.92
CA LEU A 279 -3.84 -6.95 11.14
C LEU A 279 -2.62 -7.30 11.99
N GLN A 280 -2.54 -6.86 13.26
CA GLN A 280 -1.46 -7.23 14.18
C GLN A 280 -1.43 -8.75 14.44
N ALA A 281 -2.59 -9.36 14.66
CA ALA A 281 -2.69 -10.80 14.83
C ALA A 281 -2.23 -11.55 13.56
N ARG A 282 -2.64 -11.07 12.39
CA ARG A 282 -2.27 -11.65 11.09
C ARG A 282 -0.79 -11.46 10.76
N GLU A 283 -0.23 -10.31 11.08
CA GLU A 283 1.21 -10.03 10.93
C GLU A 283 2.04 -11.00 11.77
N ALA A 284 1.69 -11.17 13.06
CA ALA A 284 2.37 -12.10 13.96
C ALA A 284 2.31 -13.56 13.48
N GLU A 285 1.15 -14.01 12.95
CA GLU A 285 0.97 -15.33 12.34
C GLU A 285 1.91 -15.51 11.13
N LEU A 286 1.90 -14.54 10.22
CA LEU A 286 2.74 -14.58 9.01
C LEU A 286 4.24 -14.49 9.35
N ALA A 287 4.63 -13.68 10.32
CA ALA A 287 6.00 -13.62 10.82
C ALA A 287 6.45 -14.97 11.42
N GLY A 288 5.55 -15.68 12.11
CA GLY A 288 5.76 -17.04 12.55
C GLY A 288 5.99 -18.01 11.40
N ALA A 289 5.12 -17.99 10.39
CA ALA A 289 5.24 -18.82 9.19
C ALA A 289 6.53 -18.56 8.41
N VAL A 290 6.94 -17.30 8.25
CA VAL A 290 8.21 -16.90 7.60
C VAL A 290 9.41 -17.49 8.36
N ARG A 291 9.42 -17.42 9.70
CA ARG A 291 10.49 -18.00 10.53
C ARG A 291 10.57 -19.52 10.40
N ASP A 292 9.43 -20.21 10.45
CA ASP A 292 9.39 -21.67 10.35
C ASP A 292 9.85 -22.15 8.97
N LEU A 293 9.32 -21.56 7.91
CA LEU A 293 9.72 -21.89 6.54
C LEU A 293 11.19 -21.52 6.28
N GLY A 294 11.64 -20.38 6.78
CA GLY A 294 13.04 -19.94 6.71
C GLY A 294 13.97 -20.91 7.42
N GLY A 295 13.66 -21.34 8.63
CA GLY A 295 14.44 -22.34 9.37
C GLY A 295 14.54 -23.69 8.65
N ARG A 296 13.46 -24.12 7.98
CA ARG A 296 13.46 -25.33 7.14
C ARG A 296 14.34 -25.16 5.92
N LEU A 297 14.32 -23.98 5.27
CA LEU A 297 15.22 -23.66 4.14
C LEU A 297 16.68 -23.74 4.58
N THR A 298 17.03 -23.14 5.72
CA THR A 298 18.37 -23.19 6.29
C THR A 298 18.83 -24.62 6.52
N THR A 299 17.98 -25.48 7.08
CA THR A 299 18.30 -26.90 7.33
C THR A 299 18.57 -27.63 6.02
N MET A 300 17.69 -27.49 5.03
CA MET A 300 17.88 -28.14 3.72
C MET A 300 19.11 -27.63 2.98
N ARG A 301 19.44 -26.35 3.09
CA ARG A 301 20.66 -25.75 2.53
C ARG A 301 21.91 -26.31 3.18
N LYS A 302 21.94 -26.42 4.53
CA LYS A 302 23.06 -27.01 5.27
C LYS A 302 23.28 -28.48 4.88
N GLU A 303 22.21 -29.26 4.74
CA GLU A 303 22.29 -30.66 4.25
C GLU A 303 22.77 -30.74 2.81
N ALA A 304 22.28 -29.87 1.92
CA ALA A 304 22.73 -29.79 0.53
C ALA A 304 24.19 -29.36 0.46
N ALA A 305 24.62 -28.39 1.24
CA ALA A 305 26.01 -27.95 1.35
C ALA A 305 26.97 -29.11 1.68
N ALA A 306 26.64 -29.89 2.71
CA ALA A 306 27.46 -31.02 3.12
C ALA A 306 27.59 -32.09 2.00
N ARG A 307 26.49 -32.37 1.26
CA ARG A 307 26.53 -33.30 0.10
C ARG A 307 27.34 -32.73 -1.05
N PHE A 308 27.20 -31.42 -1.32
CA PHE A 308 27.91 -30.73 -2.36
C PHE A 308 29.40 -30.68 -2.10
N ASP A 309 29.81 -30.34 -0.87
CA ASP A 309 31.21 -30.31 -0.42
C ASP A 309 31.89 -31.67 -0.64
N ALA A 310 31.23 -32.74 -0.23
CA ALA A 310 31.76 -34.11 -0.40
C ALA A 310 31.88 -34.48 -1.90
N ALA A 311 30.87 -34.17 -2.70
CA ALA A 311 30.87 -34.51 -4.12
C ALA A 311 31.95 -33.74 -4.91
N VAL A 312 32.05 -32.41 -4.68
CA VAL A 312 33.05 -31.58 -5.38
C VAL A 312 34.47 -31.94 -4.94
N THR A 313 34.70 -32.18 -3.62
CA THR A 313 36.02 -32.59 -3.09
C THR A 313 36.48 -33.92 -3.72
N ALA A 314 35.56 -34.86 -3.93
CA ALA A 314 35.88 -36.13 -4.62
C ALA A 314 36.29 -35.88 -6.08
N GLU A 315 35.61 -35.01 -6.82
CA GLU A 315 35.98 -34.63 -8.17
C GLU A 315 37.33 -33.89 -8.22
N LEU A 316 37.60 -32.96 -7.27
CA LEU A 316 38.90 -32.26 -7.20
C LEU A 316 40.08 -33.22 -7.01
N THR A 317 39.90 -34.25 -6.19
CA THR A 317 40.93 -35.29 -6.00
C THR A 317 41.31 -35.98 -7.33
N ALA A 318 40.31 -36.29 -8.15
CA ALA A 318 40.53 -36.89 -9.47
C ALA A 318 41.12 -35.90 -10.48
N LEU A 319 40.92 -34.61 -10.33
CA LEU A 319 41.46 -33.53 -11.15
C LEU A 319 42.87 -33.07 -10.72
N ALA A 320 43.64 -33.94 -10.08
CA ALA A 320 44.99 -33.67 -9.58
C ALA A 320 45.08 -32.57 -8.50
N MET A 321 44.03 -32.41 -7.71
CA MET A 321 43.95 -31.50 -6.56
C MET A 321 43.63 -32.29 -5.26
N PRO A 322 44.41 -33.28 -4.84
CA PRO A 322 44.05 -34.22 -3.77
C PRO A 322 43.99 -33.55 -2.38
N HIS A 323 44.56 -32.37 -2.23
CA HIS A 323 44.60 -31.62 -0.98
C HIS A 323 43.66 -30.43 -0.97
N ALA A 324 43.03 -30.13 -2.13
CA ALA A 324 42.05 -29.08 -2.21
C ALA A 324 40.72 -29.49 -1.52
N ARG A 325 40.15 -28.57 -0.80
CA ARG A 325 38.86 -28.77 -0.15
C ARG A 325 37.96 -27.61 -0.51
N LEU A 326 36.76 -27.94 -0.95
CA LEU A 326 35.68 -26.94 -1.13
C LEU A 326 34.75 -27.02 0.08
N SER A 327 34.32 -25.87 0.55
CA SER A 327 33.34 -25.75 1.62
C SER A 327 32.26 -24.76 1.23
N VAL A 328 31.00 -25.09 1.50
CA VAL A 328 29.87 -24.17 1.35
C VAL A 328 29.41 -23.73 2.73
N VAL A 329 29.62 -22.46 3.01
CA VAL A 329 29.24 -21.86 4.30
C VAL A 329 27.85 -21.25 4.15
N VAL A 330 26.90 -21.76 4.96
CA VAL A 330 25.54 -21.24 5.09
C VAL A 330 25.48 -20.44 6.38
N SER A 331 25.49 -19.13 6.27
CA SER A 331 25.49 -18.17 7.38
C SER A 331 24.10 -17.58 7.60
N GLU A 332 23.66 -17.49 8.85
CA GLU A 332 22.37 -16.88 9.18
C GLU A 332 22.47 -15.36 9.13
N LEU A 333 21.51 -14.74 8.45
CA LEU A 333 21.33 -13.30 8.39
C LEU A 333 20.54 -12.83 9.62
N ARG A 334 20.67 -11.55 9.96
CA ARG A 334 19.92 -10.94 11.06
C ARG A 334 18.43 -10.80 10.74
N GLU A 335 18.12 -10.65 9.48
CA GLU A 335 16.75 -10.41 8.99
C GLU A 335 16.42 -11.37 7.86
N TYR A 336 15.16 -11.75 7.79
CA TYR A 336 14.66 -12.55 6.69
C TYR A 336 14.48 -11.71 5.43
N GLY A 337 15.01 -12.19 4.31
CA GLY A 337 14.86 -11.57 3.01
C GLY A 337 13.95 -12.38 2.07
N PRO A 338 13.79 -11.95 0.80
CA PRO A 338 12.91 -12.62 -0.17
C PRO A 338 13.31 -14.06 -0.53
N HIS A 339 14.45 -14.51 -0.02
CA HIS A 339 14.99 -15.85 -0.32
C HIS A 339 15.36 -16.65 0.94
N GLY A 340 14.87 -16.28 2.11
CA GLY A 340 15.21 -16.88 3.39
C GLY A 340 16.08 -15.98 4.26
N GLY A 341 16.55 -16.54 5.38
CA GLY A 341 17.43 -15.88 6.34
C GLY A 341 18.89 -16.29 6.22
N ASP A 342 19.35 -16.74 5.00
CA ASP A 342 20.69 -17.27 4.81
C ASP A 342 21.48 -16.52 3.76
N ASP A 343 22.77 -16.36 4.02
CA ASP A 343 23.80 -16.09 3.01
C ASP A 343 24.61 -17.37 2.72
N VAL A 344 24.95 -17.59 1.47
CA VAL A 344 25.66 -18.79 1.01
C VAL A 344 26.94 -18.38 0.31
N GLU A 345 28.08 -18.81 0.86
CA GLU A 345 29.40 -18.56 0.31
C GLU A 345 30.16 -19.86 0.03
N ILE A 346 30.64 -20.03 -1.20
CA ILE A 346 31.52 -21.13 -1.58
C ILE A 346 32.96 -20.70 -1.33
N ARG A 347 33.67 -21.50 -0.55
CA ARG A 347 35.06 -21.28 -0.17
C ARG A 347 35.95 -22.42 -0.66
N LEU A 348 37.23 -22.14 -0.85
CA LEU A 348 38.23 -23.08 -1.28
C LEU A 348 39.49 -22.98 -0.44
N ALA A 349 39.96 -24.10 0.09
CA ALA A 349 41.33 -24.30 0.55
C ALA A 349 42.09 -25.09 -0.51
N ALA A 350 43.01 -24.43 -1.24
CA ALA A 350 43.68 -25.05 -2.41
C ALA A 350 44.65 -26.18 -2.08
N HIS A 351 45.23 -26.16 -0.86
CA HIS A 351 46.17 -27.20 -0.38
C HIS A 351 46.06 -27.35 1.14
N GLN A 352 46.68 -28.43 1.65
CA GLN A 352 46.68 -28.68 3.11
C GLN A 352 47.36 -27.53 3.88
N GLY A 353 46.64 -26.95 4.83
CA GLY A 353 47.07 -25.78 5.62
C GLY A 353 46.83 -24.41 4.94
N ALA A 354 46.29 -24.37 3.73
CA ALA A 354 45.84 -23.13 3.14
C ALA A 354 44.63 -22.57 3.88
N PRO A 355 44.51 -21.23 3.98
CA PRO A 355 43.32 -20.63 4.50
C PRO A 355 42.11 -20.93 3.62
N ASP A 356 40.94 -21.07 4.25
CA ASP A 356 39.67 -21.22 3.58
C ASP A 356 39.22 -19.86 3.08
N LEU A 357 39.38 -19.60 1.77
CA LEU A 357 39.10 -18.30 1.15
C LEU A 357 37.91 -18.37 0.20
N PRO A 358 37.18 -17.26 0.02
CA PRO A 358 36.17 -17.18 -1.02
C PRO A 358 36.72 -17.66 -2.38
N LEU A 359 35.93 -18.40 -3.15
CA LEU A 359 36.34 -19.09 -4.36
C LEU A 359 37.14 -18.19 -5.34
N HIS A 360 36.76 -16.91 -5.45
CA HIS A 360 37.45 -15.94 -6.33
C HIS A 360 38.84 -15.50 -5.86
N LYS A 361 39.23 -15.85 -4.61
CA LYS A 361 40.54 -15.49 -4.01
C LYS A 361 41.41 -16.71 -3.72
N GLY A 362 40.84 -17.93 -3.82
CA GLY A 362 41.45 -19.13 -3.28
C GLY A 362 42.30 -19.94 -4.28
N ALA A 363 42.34 -19.60 -5.58
CA ALA A 363 43.01 -20.45 -6.61
C ALA A 363 43.73 -19.63 -7.68
N SER A 364 44.77 -20.23 -8.30
CA SER A 364 45.40 -19.78 -9.55
C SER A 364 44.47 -20.05 -10.75
N GLY A 365 44.73 -19.43 -11.94
CA GLY A 365 43.87 -19.56 -13.12
C GLY A 365 43.55 -21.01 -13.49
N GLY A 366 44.55 -21.85 -13.62
CA GLY A 366 44.35 -23.27 -13.96
C GLY A 366 43.70 -24.08 -12.83
N GLU A 367 43.99 -23.77 -11.56
CA GLU A 367 43.29 -24.39 -10.42
C GLU A 367 41.81 -23.97 -10.38
N LEU A 368 41.54 -22.70 -10.60
CA LEU A 368 40.16 -22.19 -10.64
C LEU A 368 39.36 -22.87 -11.76
N SER A 369 39.93 -23.03 -12.96
CA SER A 369 39.28 -23.73 -14.08
C SER A 369 38.95 -25.18 -13.74
N ARG A 370 39.83 -25.90 -13.01
CA ARG A 370 39.59 -27.28 -12.54
C ARG A 370 38.52 -27.33 -11.46
N VAL A 371 38.53 -26.39 -10.53
CA VAL A 371 37.47 -26.26 -9.50
C VAL A 371 36.11 -25.99 -10.15
N MET A 372 36.08 -25.10 -11.13
CA MET A 372 34.87 -24.84 -11.91
C MET A 372 34.38 -26.08 -12.65
N LEU A 373 35.30 -26.85 -13.30
CA LEU A 373 34.95 -28.11 -13.92
C LEU A 373 34.37 -29.12 -12.93
N ALA A 374 34.97 -29.25 -11.72
CA ALA A 374 34.44 -30.12 -10.67
C ALA A 374 33.03 -29.72 -10.25
N ILE A 375 32.80 -28.43 -10.03
CA ILE A 375 31.51 -27.87 -9.69
C ILE A 375 30.46 -28.17 -10.78
N GLU A 376 30.80 -27.90 -12.04
CA GLU A 376 29.89 -28.11 -13.17
C GLU A 376 29.58 -29.60 -13.40
N VAL A 377 30.56 -30.51 -13.21
CA VAL A 377 30.32 -31.97 -13.27
C VAL A 377 29.34 -32.41 -12.18
N VAL A 378 29.43 -31.86 -10.98
CA VAL A 378 28.48 -32.15 -9.88
C VAL A 378 27.11 -31.56 -10.14
N PHE A 379 27.03 -30.37 -10.77
CA PHE A 379 25.78 -29.78 -11.21
C PHE A 379 25.18 -30.39 -12.47
N ALA A 380 25.97 -31.19 -13.24
CA ALA A 380 25.49 -31.81 -14.45
C ALA A 380 24.27 -32.70 -14.19
N GLY A 381 23.11 -32.26 -14.58
CA GLY A 381 21.81 -32.86 -14.29
C GLY A 381 20.84 -31.97 -13.53
N ALA A 382 21.32 -30.93 -12.85
CA ALA A 382 20.48 -30.02 -12.11
C ALA A 382 20.13 -28.72 -12.87
N ASP A 383 20.98 -28.35 -13.88
CA ASP A 383 20.75 -27.14 -14.70
C ASP A 383 21.33 -27.29 -16.12
N PRO A 384 20.51 -27.21 -17.17
CA PRO A 384 21.01 -27.26 -18.56
C PRO A 384 21.58 -25.90 -18.95
N VAL A 385 22.83 -25.62 -18.59
CA VAL A 385 23.60 -24.55 -19.25
C VAL A 385 23.91 -25.03 -20.66
N PRO A 386 23.55 -24.31 -21.74
CA PRO A 386 23.67 -24.82 -23.09
C PRO A 386 25.11 -24.96 -23.58
N THR A 387 26.05 -24.13 -23.07
CA THR A 387 27.45 -24.12 -23.55
C THR A 387 28.42 -23.71 -22.45
N PHE A 388 29.44 -24.52 -22.21
CA PHE A 388 30.57 -24.23 -21.33
C PHE A 388 31.83 -23.97 -22.17
N VAL A 389 32.66 -23.02 -21.72
CA VAL A 389 33.97 -22.74 -22.32
C VAL A 389 35.03 -22.85 -21.23
N PHE A 390 35.95 -23.78 -21.36
CA PHE A 390 37.08 -23.97 -20.46
C PHE A 390 38.37 -23.53 -21.12
N ASP A 391 39.11 -22.67 -20.46
CA ASP A 391 40.46 -22.25 -20.82
C ASP A 391 41.40 -22.62 -19.68
N GLU A 392 42.63 -22.98 -20.01
CA GLU A 392 43.70 -23.35 -19.06
C GLU A 392 43.32 -24.47 -18.07
N VAL A 393 42.30 -25.29 -18.33
CA VAL A 393 41.86 -26.36 -17.42
C VAL A 393 42.94 -27.42 -17.21
N ASP A 394 43.84 -27.56 -18.19
CA ASP A 394 44.97 -28.50 -18.23
C ASP A 394 46.31 -27.85 -17.83
N ALA A 395 46.33 -26.59 -17.39
CA ALA A 395 47.54 -25.91 -16.98
C ALA A 395 48.21 -26.62 -15.77
N GLY A 396 49.49 -26.93 -15.89
CA GLY A 396 50.31 -27.56 -14.85
C GLY A 396 49.98 -29.02 -14.55
N VAL A 397 49.23 -29.70 -15.41
CA VAL A 397 48.91 -31.15 -15.28
C VAL A 397 49.43 -31.94 -16.47
N GLY A 398 49.53 -33.26 -16.30
CA GLY A 398 49.95 -34.19 -17.36
C GLY A 398 49.64 -35.64 -16.99
N GLY A 399 49.95 -36.56 -17.88
CA GLY A 399 49.79 -37.98 -17.64
C GLY A 399 48.36 -38.41 -17.29
N LYS A 400 48.19 -39.12 -16.20
CA LYS A 400 46.88 -39.64 -15.75
C LYS A 400 45.88 -38.55 -15.41
N ALA A 401 46.35 -37.42 -14.86
CA ALA A 401 45.48 -36.32 -14.50
C ALA A 401 44.84 -35.65 -15.74
N ALA A 402 45.60 -35.52 -16.82
CA ALA A 402 45.07 -34.98 -18.09
C ALA A 402 43.98 -35.88 -18.68
N VAL A 403 44.14 -37.23 -18.58
CA VAL A 403 43.10 -38.19 -18.98
C VAL A 403 41.83 -38.01 -18.14
N GLU A 404 41.97 -37.82 -16.83
CA GLU A 404 40.82 -37.58 -15.94
C GLU A 404 40.08 -36.27 -16.25
N ILE A 405 40.82 -35.21 -16.61
CA ILE A 405 40.21 -33.95 -17.09
C ILE A 405 39.39 -34.22 -18.36
N GLY A 406 40.01 -34.89 -19.37
CA GLY A 406 39.33 -35.24 -20.62
C GLY A 406 38.05 -36.06 -20.38
N ARG A 407 38.09 -37.00 -19.44
CA ARG A 407 36.95 -37.85 -19.07
C ARG A 407 35.80 -37.00 -18.46
N ARG A 408 36.08 -36.04 -17.57
CA ARG A 408 35.07 -35.17 -16.98
C ARG A 408 34.46 -34.22 -17.99
N LEU A 409 35.27 -33.64 -18.87
CA LEU A 409 34.80 -32.83 -19.99
C LEU A 409 33.88 -33.60 -20.92
N ALA A 410 34.27 -34.85 -21.29
CA ALA A 410 33.40 -35.71 -22.09
C ALA A 410 32.10 -36.11 -21.37
N ARG A 411 32.14 -36.31 -20.05
CA ARG A 411 30.91 -36.53 -19.24
C ARG A 411 30.00 -35.33 -19.28
N LEU A 412 30.53 -34.10 -19.08
CA LEU A 412 29.78 -32.87 -19.15
C LEU A 412 29.21 -32.61 -20.55
N ALA A 413 29.97 -32.97 -21.60
CA ALA A 413 29.56 -32.82 -23.00
C ALA A 413 28.36 -33.68 -23.42
N ARG A 414 27.94 -34.66 -22.59
CA ARG A 414 26.71 -35.44 -22.84
C ARG A 414 25.45 -34.62 -22.59
N MET A 415 25.53 -33.56 -21.78
CA MET A 415 24.40 -32.78 -21.33
C MET A 415 24.44 -31.34 -21.86
N ALA A 416 25.63 -30.86 -22.28
CA ALA A 416 25.82 -29.49 -22.75
C ALA A 416 26.89 -29.43 -23.83
N GLN A 417 26.96 -28.34 -24.60
CA GLN A 417 28.09 -28.07 -25.46
C GLN A 417 29.29 -27.65 -24.61
N VAL A 418 30.44 -28.33 -24.81
CA VAL A 418 31.68 -28.02 -24.09
C VAL A 418 32.74 -27.61 -25.09
N ILE A 419 33.27 -26.41 -24.99
CA ILE A 419 34.38 -25.88 -25.77
C ILE A 419 35.59 -25.79 -24.85
N VAL A 420 36.72 -26.41 -25.29
CA VAL A 420 37.94 -26.45 -24.48
C VAL A 420 39.11 -25.96 -25.29
N VAL A 421 39.90 -25.08 -24.73
CA VAL A 421 41.23 -24.71 -25.23
C VAL A 421 42.26 -25.55 -24.48
N THR A 422 42.99 -26.42 -25.21
CA THR A 422 43.92 -27.34 -24.59
C THR A 422 45.20 -27.51 -25.43
N HIS A 423 46.30 -27.70 -24.74
CA HIS A 423 47.58 -28.06 -25.36
C HIS A 423 47.95 -29.54 -25.11
N LEU A 424 47.11 -30.27 -24.35
CA LEU A 424 47.38 -31.67 -24.00
C LEU A 424 46.62 -32.65 -24.90
N PRO A 425 47.35 -33.55 -25.58
CA PRO A 425 46.75 -34.57 -26.44
C PRO A 425 45.82 -35.52 -25.68
N GLN A 426 46.08 -35.75 -24.38
CA GLN A 426 45.25 -36.58 -23.50
C GLN A 426 43.86 -35.96 -23.30
N VAL A 427 43.73 -34.62 -23.29
CA VAL A 427 42.44 -33.93 -23.20
C VAL A 427 41.76 -33.89 -24.56
N ALA A 428 42.51 -33.51 -25.63
CA ALA A 428 42.00 -33.39 -26.98
C ALA A 428 41.46 -34.73 -27.55
N ALA A 429 42.01 -35.88 -27.12
CA ALA A 429 41.54 -37.19 -27.52
C ALA A 429 40.08 -37.47 -27.16
N PHE A 430 39.55 -36.86 -26.08
CA PHE A 430 38.17 -37.01 -25.63
C PHE A 430 37.16 -36.16 -26.38
N ALA A 431 37.59 -35.20 -27.21
CA ALA A 431 36.71 -34.33 -27.96
C ALA A 431 35.93 -35.06 -29.05
N ASP A 432 34.65 -34.70 -29.27
CA ASP A 432 33.85 -35.18 -30.40
C ASP A 432 34.23 -34.44 -31.70
N THR A 433 34.62 -33.20 -31.59
CA THR A 433 35.10 -32.35 -32.68
C THR A 433 36.42 -31.70 -32.27
N HIS A 434 37.44 -31.82 -33.15
CA HIS A 434 38.75 -31.21 -32.93
C HIS A 434 38.94 -30.04 -33.93
N LEU A 435 39.22 -28.87 -33.41
CA LEU A 435 39.48 -27.65 -34.15
C LEU A 435 40.93 -27.24 -33.93
N VAL A 436 41.66 -26.92 -34.99
CA VAL A 436 43.03 -26.35 -34.91
C VAL A 436 42.98 -24.88 -35.32
N VAL A 437 43.64 -24.03 -34.53
CA VAL A 437 43.82 -22.62 -34.84
C VAL A 437 45.22 -22.45 -35.45
N GLU A 438 45.29 -22.14 -36.75
CA GLU A 438 46.52 -21.87 -37.47
C GLU A 438 46.70 -20.37 -37.67
N LYS A 439 47.89 -19.87 -37.40
CA LYS A 439 48.30 -18.50 -37.74
C LYS A 439 49.09 -18.55 -39.07
N SER A 440 48.56 -17.94 -40.10
CA SER A 440 49.27 -17.72 -41.35
C SER A 440 50.00 -16.38 -41.28
N GLU A 441 51.31 -16.41 -41.42
CA GLU A 441 52.18 -15.22 -41.55
C GLU A 441 52.51 -14.99 -43.02
N ASP A 442 51.60 -14.41 -43.79
CA ASP A 442 51.93 -13.86 -45.13
C ASP A 442 52.32 -12.42 -44.99
N GLY A 443 53.51 -12.18 -44.55
CA GLY A 443 54.34 -10.98 -44.67
C GLY A 443 53.84 -9.63 -44.17
N LEU A 444 52.54 -9.35 -44.10
CA LEU A 444 51.95 -8.09 -43.66
C LEU A 444 50.56 -8.19 -42.94
N VAL A 445 49.95 -9.36 -43.01
CA VAL A 445 48.64 -9.58 -42.35
C VAL A 445 48.66 -10.94 -41.63
N VAL A 446 48.54 -10.91 -40.29
CA VAL A 446 48.31 -12.14 -39.49
C VAL A 446 46.85 -12.53 -39.62
N SER A 447 46.53 -13.55 -40.42
CA SER A 447 45.20 -14.15 -40.45
C SER A 447 45.18 -15.41 -39.61
N SER A 448 44.17 -15.58 -38.76
CA SER A 448 43.94 -16.79 -37.99
C SER A 448 42.85 -17.61 -38.67
N GLY A 449 43.16 -18.82 -39.10
CA GLY A 449 42.22 -19.80 -39.63
C GLY A 449 41.80 -20.80 -38.55
N VAL A 450 40.55 -21.26 -38.58
CA VAL A 450 40.07 -22.38 -37.74
C VAL A 450 39.70 -23.53 -38.67
N THR A 451 40.38 -24.65 -38.49
CA THR A 451 40.20 -25.85 -39.33
C THR A 451 39.61 -26.99 -38.49
N LYS A 452 38.49 -27.56 -38.94
CA LYS A 452 37.93 -28.78 -38.36
C LYS A 452 38.65 -30.00 -38.92
N LEU A 453 39.21 -30.82 -38.02
CA LEU A 453 39.94 -32.01 -38.40
C LEU A 453 39.02 -33.20 -38.66
N ASP A 454 39.34 -34.01 -39.69
CA ASP A 454 38.84 -35.36 -39.89
C ASP A 454 39.59 -36.38 -39.00
N GLU A 455 39.21 -37.66 -39.04
CA GLU A 455 39.86 -38.70 -38.21
C GLU A 455 41.36 -38.80 -38.45
N GLN A 456 41.80 -38.68 -39.70
CA GLN A 456 43.23 -38.75 -40.04
C GLN A 456 44.00 -37.52 -39.63
N GLY A 457 43.37 -36.36 -39.78
CA GLY A 457 43.86 -35.06 -39.28
C GLY A 457 44.01 -35.08 -37.76
N ARG A 458 43.02 -35.64 -37.04
CA ARG A 458 43.13 -35.82 -35.60
C ARG A 458 44.31 -36.65 -35.14
N VAL A 459 44.58 -37.80 -35.82
CA VAL A 459 45.72 -38.60 -35.46
C VAL A 459 47.02 -37.84 -35.70
N ARG A 460 47.13 -37.08 -36.80
CA ARG A 460 48.32 -36.27 -37.12
C ARG A 460 48.53 -35.18 -36.10
N GLU A 461 47.48 -34.43 -35.76
CA GLU A 461 47.56 -33.32 -34.79
C GLU A 461 47.89 -33.84 -33.39
N LEU A 462 47.27 -34.93 -32.94
CA LEU A 462 47.61 -35.54 -31.65
C LEU A 462 49.07 -36.10 -31.67
N SER A 463 49.58 -36.64 -32.81
CA SER A 463 50.97 -36.97 -32.96
C SER A 463 51.89 -35.77 -32.83
N ARG A 464 51.53 -34.63 -33.46
CA ARG A 464 52.27 -33.39 -33.35
C ARG A 464 52.26 -32.85 -31.89
N MET A 465 51.15 -32.94 -31.21
CA MET A 465 51.02 -32.54 -29.79
C MET A 465 51.86 -33.46 -28.87
N LEU A 466 52.02 -34.76 -29.18
CA LEU A 466 52.76 -35.72 -28.38
C LEU A 466 54.26 -35.63 -28.61
N ALA A 467 54.69 -35.58 -29.89
CA ALA A 467 56.08 -35.74 -30.28
C ALA A 467 56.71 -34.49 -30.87
N GLY A 468 55.93 -33.41 -31.07
CA GLY A 468 56.36 -32.22 -31.78
C GLY A 468 56.52 -32.39 -33.31
N LEU A 469 56.20 -33.56 -33.83
CA LEU A 469 56.38 -33.97 -35.25
C LEU A 469 55.10 -34.65 -35.75
N GLU A 470 54.56 -34.22 -36.87
CA GLU A 470 53.30 -34.72 -37.44
C GLU A 470 53.50 -36.16 -38.03
N ASP A 471 54.67 -36.45 -38.49
CA ASP A 471 54.97 -37.70 -39.22
C ASP A 471 55.71 -38.77 -38.41
N SER A 472 55.75 -38.66 -37.08
CA SER A 472 56.30 -39.66 -36.19
C SER A 472 55.45 -40.96 -36.21
N GLU A 473 55.95 -42.09 -36.63
CA GLU A 473 55.27 -43.40 -36.57
C GLU A 473 54.90 -43.77 -35.13
N PHE A 474 55.79 -43.55 -34.18
CA PHE A 474 55.52 -43.76 -32.74
C PHE A 474 54.47 -42.78 -32.22
N GLY A 475 54.53 -41.51 -32.68
CA GLY A 475 53.52 -40.48 -32.30
C GLY A 475 52.14 -40.88 -32.79
N ARG A 476 51.99 -41.32 -34.02
CA ARG A 476 50.75 -41.80 -34.62
C ARG A 476 50.20 -43.07 -33.95
N ALA A 477 51.02 -44.00 -33.61
CA ALA A 477 50.62 -45.20 -32.89
C ALA A 477 50.03 -44.82 -31.48
N HIS A 478 50.77 -43.99 -30.76
CA HIS A 478 50.32 -43.55 -29.45
C HIS A 478 49.04 -42.62 -29.49
N ALA A 479 48.91 -41.76 -30.50
CA ALA A 479 47.70 -41.00 -30.77
C ALA A 479 46.48 -41.89 -31.02
N GLY A 480 46.70 -42.98 -31.81
CA GLY A 480 45.67 -44.00 -32.05
C GLY A 480 45.24 -44.74 -30.79
N GLU A 481 46.18 -45.07 -29.91
CA GLU A 481 45.86 -45.69 -28.59
C GLU A 481 45.07 -44.76 -27.70
N LEU A 482 45.45 -43.48 -27.68
CA LEU A 482 44.68 -42.46 -26.89
C LEU A 482 43.26 -42.31 -27.41
N LEU A 483 43.05 -42.22 -28.71
CA LEU A 483 41.74 -42.11 -29.32
C LEU A 483 40.88 -43.35 -29.04
N ALA A 484 41.51 -44.57 -29.18
CA ALA A 484 40.84 -45.84 -28.90
C ALA A 484 40.42 -45.93 -27.42
N ALA A 485 41.29 -45.53 -26.48
CA ALA A 485 40.98 -45.48 -25.05
C ALA A 485 39.86 -44.50 -24.74
N ALA A 486 39.89 -43.31 -25.31
CA ALA A 486 38.84 -42.31 -25.14
C ALA A 486 37.48 -42.77 -25.71
N ALA A 487 37.49 -43.46 -26.85
CA ALA A 487 36.31 -44.03 -27.48
C ALA A 487 35.71 -45.18 -26.63
N ALA A 488 36.54 -46.07 -26.10
CA ALA A 488 36.11 -47.16 -25.21
C ALA A 488 35.43 -46.63 -23.93
N GLU A 489 35.98 -45.59 -23.31
CA GLU A 489 35.40 -44.97 -22.11
C GLU A 489 34.10 -44.28 -22.39
N ARG A 490 33.97 -43.61 -23.55
CA ARG A 490 32.70 -43.01 -23.97
C ARG A 490 31.61 -44.06 -24.16
N SER A 491 31.96 -45.23 -24.70
CA SER A 491 31.03 -46.35 -24.96
C SER A 491 30.71 -47.15 -23.70
N GLY A 492 31.68 -47.39 -22.82
CA GLY A 492 31.56 -48.23 -21.63
C GLY A 492 30.74 -47.63 -20.48
N SER A 493 30.56 -46.34 -20.45
CA SER A 493 29.76 -45.64 -19.42
C SER A 493 28.24 -45.75 -19.65
N VAL A 494 27.78 -46.40 -20.74
CA VAL A 494 26.35 -46.61 -21.03
C VAL A 494 25.78 -47.86 -20.33
N VAL A 495 26.61 -48.73 -19.72
CA VAL A 495 26.18 -50.03 -19.17
C VAL A 495 26.02 -50.04 -17.64
N SER A 496 26.23 -48.91 -16.94
CA SER A 496 26.02 -48.80 -15.48
C SER A 496 25.08 -47.66 -15.13
N GLN A 497 23.80 -47.88 -15.32
CA GLN A 497 22.70 -47.20 -14.60
C GLN A 497 21.73 -48.23 -14.04
#